data_0caa709fd6dab38a028924562c27382d
#
_entry.id   0caa709fd6dab38a028924562c27382d
#
_cell.length_a   1.000
_cell.length_b   1.000
_cell.length_c   1.000
_cell.angle_alpha   90.00
_cell.angle_beta   90.00
_cell.angle_gamma   90.00
#
_symmetry.space_group_name_H-M   'P 1'
#
loop_
_entity.id
_entity.type
_entity.pdbx_description
1 polymer ?
#
loop_
_entity_poly.entity_id
_entity_poly.type
_entity_poly.pdbx_seq_one_letter_code
_entity_poly.pdbx_strand_id
1 'polypeptide(L)'
;MKKNVIMFILLMLSLVAFSQNDDLTISAGRPGMATGPDVMPFRKVQMETGFEISRSYTTSVLLPTVMLRYGITQFAELRVEYDGNYNLRPDKSWSYEIDPLVVGTKAKIYEGENWIPKISMMANLSIPMVRQDSTVRVAPLLYLLFQNDITEWFNVGYNIGAEWSGVTHVPSTFLALCLGFNVCDSFGAFIESYNTFTRNGMKETDVECNLDFGVTYLVHPKVQLDLYGMFNCQNPKSFNGMGLGVAWLLN
;
A
#
# COMPACT_ATOMS: atom_id res chain seq x y z
N MET A 1 -6.21 -16.65 -24.86
CA MET A 1 -6.33 -15.94 -23.59
C MET A 1 -6.82 -16.82 -22.42
N LYS A 2 -8.01 -17.47 -22.48
CA LYS A 2 -8.52 -18.28 -21.35
C LYS A 2 -7.57 -19.38 -20.84
N LYS A 3 -6.85 -20.09 -21.72
CA LYS A 3 -5.90 -21.15 -21.32
C LYS A 3 -4.70 -20.61 -20.55
N ASN A 4 -4.19 -19.42 -20.89
CA ASN A 4 -3.03 -18.83 -20.20
C ASN A 4 -3.41 -18.31 -18.81
N VAL A 5 -4.63 -17.81 -18.62
CA VAL A 5 -5.15 -17.39 -17.31
C VAL A 5 -5.33 -18.59 -16.38
N ILE A 6 -5.90 -19.70 -16.90
CA ILE A 6 -6.08 -20.94 -16.13
C ILE A 6 -4.71 -21.53 -15.77
N MET A 7 -3.74 -21.51 -16.68
CA MET A 7 -2.38 -21.98 -16.42
C MET A 7 -1.66 -21.14 -15.37
N PHE A 8 -1.87 -19.82 -15.37
CA PHE A 8 -1.33 -18.90 -14.36
C PHE A 8 -1.95 -19.15 -12.99
N ILE A 9 -3.29 -19.35 -12.93
CA ILE A 9 -4.00 -19.70 -11.69
C ILE A 9 -3.53 -21.06 -11.15
N LEU A 10 -3.35 -22.06 -12.00
CA LEU A 10 -2.84 -23.39 -11.62
C LEU A 10 -1.38 -23.32 -11.15
N LEU A 11 -0.54 -22.48 -11.77
CA LEU A 11 0.84 -22.24 -11.34
C LEU A 11 0.87 -21.57 -9.95
N MET A 12 -0.01 -20.58 -9.72
CA MET A 12 -0.16 -19.93 -8.41
C MET A 12 -0.64 -20.93 -7.34
N LEU A 13 -1.60 -21.79 -7.67
CA LEU A 13 -2.09 -22.83 -6.76
C LEU A 13 -1.03 -23.88 -6.42
N SER A 14 -0.11 -24.23 -7.35
CA SER A 14 0.96 -25.20 -7.10
C SER A 14 2.06 -24.67 -6.17
N LEU A 15 2.24 -23.35 -6.10
CA LEU A 15 3.22 -22.73 -5.20
C LEU A 15 2.75 -22.74 -3.74
N VAL A 16 1.45 -22.83 -3.48
CA VAL A 16 0.88 -22.94 -2.13
C VAL A 16 1.24 -24.26 -1.44
N ALA A 17 1.56 -25.32 -2.21
CA ALA A 17 1.80 -26.67 -1.68
C ALA A 17 3.16 -26.88 -0.97
N PHE A 18 4.07 -25.92 -1.00
CA PHE A 18 5.45 -26.07 -0.47
C PHE A 18 5.68 -25.42 0.90
N SER A 19 4.66 -24.88 1.54
CA SER A 19 4.82 -24.20 2.82
C SER A 19 4.61 -25.17 3.98
N GLN A 20 5.68 -25.80 4.45
CA GLN A 20 5.68 -26.59 5.69
C GLN A 20 6.03 -25.72 6.90
N ASN A 21 5.15 -25.79 7.91
CA ASN A 21 5.36 -25.48 9.34
C ASN A 21 6.24 -24.28 9.72
N ASP A 22 5.71 -23.08 9.55
CA ASP A 22 6.04 -21.92 10.40
C ASP A 22 4.71 -21.37 10.92
N ASP A 23 4.57 -21.17 12.22
CA ASP A 23 3.40 -20.57 12.90
C ASP A 23 3.24 -19.06 12.57
N LEU A 24 3.91 -18.57 11.52
CA LEU A 24 3.87 -17.18 11.11
C LEU A 24 2.59 -16.87 10.34
N THR A 25 1.86 -15.91 10.86
CA THR A 25 0.73 -15.28 10.17
C THR A 25 1.23 -14.10 9.36
N ILE A 26 0.68 -13.92 8.16
CA ILE A 26 1.00 -12.81 7.28
C ILE A 26 0.67 -11.46 7.93
N SER A 27 1.53 -10.46 7.72
CA SER A 27 1.26 -9.06 8.04
C SER A 27 1.31 -8.26 6.74
N ALA A 28 0.17 -8.13 6.09
CA ALA A 28 0.07 -7.44 4.81
C ALA A 28 0.15 -5.92 5.00
N GLY A 29 0.79 -5.23 4.04
CA GLY A 29 0.75 -3.79 3.91
C GLY A 29 -0.52 -3.29 3.22
N ARG A 30 -1.29 -4.21 2.63
CA ARG A 30 -2.57 -4.00 1.96
C ARG A 30 -3.75 -4.39 2.87
N PRO A 31 -4.97 -3.86 2.61
CA PRO A 31 -5.29 -2.69 1.77
C PRO A 31 -5.11 -1.37 2.53
N GLY A 32 -5.30 -0.25 1.82
CA GLY A 32 -5.24 1.10 2.39
C GLY A 32 -3.91 1.81 2.17
N MET A 33 -3.89 3.09 2.52
CA MET A 33 -2.72 3.98 2.37
C MET A 33 -1.90 4.07 3.66
N ALA A 34 -2.53 3.87 4.83
CA ALA A 34 -1.80 3.77 6.09
C ALA A 34 -1.01 2.47 6.15
N THR A 35 0.28 2.61 6.37
CA THR A 35 1.19 1.47 6.52
C THR A 35 1.34 1.14 8.00
N GLY A 36 1.18 -0.14 8.36
CA GLY A 36 1.45 -0.62 9.71
C GLY A 36 2.94 -0.64 10.07
N PRO A 37 3.30 -0.56 11.36
CA PRO A 37 4.69 -0.53 11.82
C PRO A 37 5.40 -1.88 11.75
N ASP A 38 4.70 -2.99 11.58
CA ASP A 38 5.31 -4.32 11.57
C ASP A 38 6.23 -4.51 10.36
N VAL A 39 7.40 -5.11 10.60
CA VAL A 39 8.39 -5.44 9.58
C VAL A 39 8.37 -6.94 9.28
N MET A 40 8.82 -7.32 8.10
CA MET A 40 8.95 -8.71 7.71
C MET A 40 9.96 -9.44 8.62
N PRO A 41 9.64 -10.65 9.10
CA PRO A 41 10.58 -11.47 9.84
C PRO A 41 11.84 -11.75 9.03
N PHE A 42 12.95 -11.93 9.75
CA PHE A 42 14.26 -12.16 9.10
C PHE A 42 14.24 -13.30 8.09
N ARG A 43 14.77 -13.03 6.89
CA ARG A 43 14.82 -13.94 5.74
C ARG A 43 13.48 -14.37 5.16
N LYS A 44 12.37 -13.78 5.59
CA LYS A 44 11.07 -14.04 4.99
C LYS A 44 10.81 -13.10 3.82
N VAL A 45 10.10 -13.62 2.83
CA VAL A 45 9.69 -12.88 1.63
C VAL A 45 8.17 -12.85 1.56
N GLN A 46 7.60 -11.70 1.34
CA GLN A 46 6.17 -11.52 1.08
C GLN A 46 5.98 -10.80 -0.23
N MET A 47 5.04 -11.27 -1.03
CA MET A 47 4.57 -10.62 -2.23
C MET A 47 3.13 -10.13 -2.00
N GLU A 48 2.88 -8.91 -2.38
CA GLU A 48 1.56 -8.31 -2.41
C GLU A 48 1.27 -7.85 -3.83
N THR A 49 0.10 -8.17 -4.35
CA THR A 49 -0.29 -7.79 -5.72
C THR A 49 -1.78 -7.53 -5.77
N GLY A 50 -2.20 -6.71 -6.71
CA GLY A 50 -3.61 -6.38 -6.83
C GLY A 50 -3.95 -5.65 -8.11
N PHE A 51 -5.19 -5.23 -8.10
CA PHE A 51 -5.84 -4.43 -9.12
C PHE A 51 -6.56 -3.28 -8.43
N GLU A 52 -6.46 -2.09 -8.99
CA GLU A 52 -7.23 -0.93 -8.57
C GLU A 52 -7.83 -0.23 -9.79
N ILE A 53 -9.06 0.22 -9.66
CA ILE A 53 -9.69 1.14 -10.60
C ILE A 53 -10.10 2.40 -9.85
N SER A 54 -9.68 3.54 -10.32
CA SER A 54 -10.04 4.83 -9.76
C SER A 54 -10.54 5.79 -10.83
N ARG A 55 -11.35 6.75 -10.40
CA ARG A 55 -11.93 7.75 -11.28
C ARG A 55 -11.89 9.13 -10.61
N SER A 56 -11.17 10.04 -11.26
CA SER A 56 -11.19 11.46 -10.95
C SER A 56 -11.61 12.22 -12.22
N TYR A 57 -10.74 12.96 -12.87
CA TYR A 57 -10.97 13.55 -14.18
C TYR A 57 -10.85 12.51 -15.31
N THR A 58 -10.01 11.50 -15.10
CA THR A 58 -9.82 10.34 -15.99
C THR A 58 -10.12 9.07 -15.21
N THR A 59 -10.36 7.97 -15.91
CA THR A 59 -10.39 6.64 -15.29
C THR A 59 -9.00 6.05 -15.37
N SER A 60 -8.44 5.70 -14.22
CA SER A 60 -7.14 5.03 -14.08
C SER A 60 -7.35 3.59 -13.62
N VAL A 61 -6.57 2.69 -14.15
CA VAL A 61 -6.54 1.27 -13.75
C VAL A 61 -5.09 0.90 -13.46
N LEU A 62 -4.79 0.61 -12.19
CA LEU A 62 -3.49 0.07 -11.79
C LEU A 62 -3.51 -1.45 -11.91
N LEU A 63 -2.69 -1.99 -12.80
CA LEU A 63 -2.59 -3.42 -13.05
C LEU A 63 -1.26 -3.80 -13.76
N PRO A 64 -0.44 -4.67 -13.18
CA PRO A 64 -0.50 -5.10 -11.79
C PRO A 64 -0.02 -4.02 -10.84
N THR A 65 -0.48 -4.04 -9.59
CA THR A 65 0.27 -3.48 -8.47
C THR A 65 1.10 -4.60 -7.88
N VAL A 66 2.38 -4.42 -7.65
CA VAL A 66 3.26 -5.44 -7.09
C VAL A 66 4.15 -4.83 -6.03
N MET A 67 4.13 -5.37 -4.83
CA MET A 67 5.09 -5.05 -3.77
C MET A 67 5.78 -6.33 -3.30
N LEU A 68 7.10 -6.31 -3.25
CA LEU A 68 7.93 -7.33 -2.64
C LEU A 68 8.54 -6.79 -1.35
N ARG A 69 8.43 -7.56 -0.27
CA ARG A 69 8.99 -7.26 1.04
C ARG A 69 9.93 -8.37 1.47
N TYR A 70 11.11 -8.03 1.95
CA TYR A 70 12.13 -8.97 2.42
C TYR A 70 12.72 -8.54 3.76
N GLY A 71 12.63 -9.40 4.76
CA GLY A 71 13.22 -9.18 6.07
C GLY A 71 14.74 -9.34 6.07
N ILE A 72 15.47 -8.21 6.16
CA ILE A 72 16.95 -8.21 6.19
C ILE A 72 17.52 -8.39 7.58
N THR A 73 16.77 -7.98 8.60
CA THR A 73 17.04 -8.21 10.00
C THR A 73 15.74 -8.46 10.76
N GLN A 74 15.80 -8.64 12.08
CA GLN A 74 14.60 -8.72 12.93
C GLN A 74 13.88 -7.37 13.08
N PHE A 75 14.54 -6.27 12.70
CA PHE A 75 14.00 -4.90 12.86
C PHE A 75 13.84 -4.16 11.55
N ALA A 76 14.25 -4.74 10.41
CA ALA A 76 14.24 -4.01 9.14
C ALA A 76 13.91 -4.90 7.95
N GLU A 77 13.16 -4.34 7.02
CA GLU A 77 12.81 -4.94 5.73
C GLU A 77 13.22 -4.05 4.56
N LEU A 78 13.49 -4.68 3.43
CA LEU A 78 13.55 -4.04 2.12
C LEU A 78 12.20 -4.14 1.43
N ARG A 79 11.85 -3.12 0.64
CA ARG A 79 10.62 -3.02 -0.12
C ARG A 79 10.93 -2.63 -1.56
N VAL A 80 10.23 -3.25 -2.49
CA VAL A 80 10.26 -2.88 -3.91
C VAL A 80 8.83 -2.89 -4.41
N GLU A 81 8.38 -1.76 -4.99
CA GLU A 81 7.01 -1.60 -5.49
C GLU A 81 7.05 -1.21 -6.97
N TYR A 82 6.14 -1.79 -7.73
CA TYR A 82 5.97 -1.52 -9.15
C TYR A 82 4.49 -1.54 -9.50
N ASP A 83 4.05 -0.50 -10.20
CA ASP A 83 2.68 -0.37 -10.66
C ASP A 83 2.64 -0.09 -12.17
N GLY A 84 1.78 -0.82 -12.87
CA GLY A 84 1.41 -0.54 -14.24
C GLY A 84 0.12 0.26 -14.28
N ASN A 85 0.10 1.37 -14.98
CA ASN A 85 -1.02 2.31 -14.99
C ASN A 85 -1.64 2.43 -16.38
N TYR A 86 -2.91 2.09 -16.50
CA TYR A 86 -3.71 2.28 -17.70
C TYR A 86 -4.67 3.45 -17.50
N ASN A 87 -4.53 4.49 -18.30
CA ASN A 87 -5.37 5.68 -18.24
C ASN A 87 -6.35 5.72 -19.45
N LEU A 88 -7.65 5.84 -19.17
CA LEU A 88 -8.66 6.09 -20.19
C LEU A 88 -8.75 7.59 -20.45
N ARG A 89 -8.33 8.02 -21.65
CA ARG A 89 -8.35 9.41 -22.07
C ARG A 89 -9.77 9.88 -22.45
N PRO A 90 -10.01 11.20 -22.53
CA PRO A 90 -11.31 11.75 -22.92
C PRO A 90 -11.76 11.32 -24.35
N ASP A 91 -10.83 11.02 -25.25
CA ASP A 91 -11.10 10.51 -26.60
C ASP A 91 -11.44 9.01 -26.62
N LYS A 92 -11.56 8.38 -25.44
CA LYS A 92 -11.79 6.95 -25.21
C LYS A 92 -10.65 6.04 -25.64
N SER A 93 -9.47 6.58 -25.89
CA SER A 93 -8.25 5.78 -26.06
C SER A 93 -7.64 5.42 -24.71
N TRP A 94 -6.98 4.25 -24.64
CA TRP A 94 -6.19 3.85 -23.47
C TRP A 94 -4.72 4.20 -23.68
N SER A 95 -4.09 4.78 -22.68
CA SER A 95 -2.63 4.89 -22.59
C SER A 95 -2.12 3.99 -21.48
N TYR A 96 -0.98 3.35 -21.71
CA TYR A 96 -0.26 2.62 -20.68
C TYR A 96 0.96 3.43 -20.25
N GLU A 97 1.10 3.60 -18.95
CA GLU A 97 2.22 4.29 -18.34
C GLU A 97 2.85 3.37 -17.31
N ILE A 98 4.16 3.42 -17.20
CA ILE A 98 4.91 2.70 -16.17
C ILE A 98 5.16 3.70 -15.06
N ASP A 99 4.57 3.44 -13.89
CA ASP A 99 4.83 4.26 -12.73
C ASP A 99 6.29 4.10 -12.25
N PRO A 100 6.83 5.07 -11.53
CA PRO A 100 8.19 4.97 -11.01
C PRO A 100 8.38 3.72 -10.15
N LEU A 101 9.52 3.04 -10.29
CA LEU A 101 9.90 1.97 -9.38
C LEU A 101 10.15 2.55 -7.99
N VAL A 102 9.46 2.03 -6.98
CA VAL A 102 9.70 2.44 -5.59
C VAL A 102 10.60 1.41 -4.91
N VAL A 103 11.71 1.88 -4.37
CA VAL A 103 12.64 1.06 -3.58
C VAL A 103 12.79 1.69 -2.21
N GLY A 104 12.65 0.89 -1.17
CA GLY A 104 12.69 1.46 0.17
C GLY A 104 13.01 0.46 1.27
N THR A 105 12.94 0.97 2.47
CA THR A 105 13.14 0.19 3.70
C THR A 105 12.17 0.65 4.76
N LYS A 106 11.76 -0.28 5.61
CA LYS A 106 11.06 0.02 6.85
C LYS A 106 11.85 -0.56 8.01
N ALA A 107 12.03 0.22 9.05
CA ALA A 107 12.78 -0.16 10.23
C ALA A 107 11.94 0.06 11.49
N LYS A 108 11.82 -0.97 12.30
CA LYS A 108 11.15 -0.94 13.58
C LYS A 108 12.03 -0.21 14.60
N ILE A 109 11.45 0.77 15.31
CA ILE A 109 12.10 1.59 16.32
C ILE A 109 11.70 1.09 17.72
N TYR A 110 10.40 0.79 17.91
CA TYR A 110 9.86 0.39 19.19
C TYR A 110 8.68 -0.59 19.02
N GLU A 111 8.65 -1.63 19.84
CA GLU A 111 7.64 -2.71 19.78
C GLU A 111 6.27 -2.32 20.36
N GLY A 112 6.19 -1.19 21.04
CA GLY A 112 5.01 -0.79 21.78
C GLY A 112 4.91 -1.47 23.16
N GLU A 113 4.39 -0.74 24.14
CA GLU A 113 4.09 -1.27 25.45
C GLU A 113 3.00 -0.43 26.12
N ASN A 114 1.93 -1.07 26.56
CA ASN A 114 0.80 -0.40 27.18
C ASN A 114 0.20 0.69 26.27
N TRP A 115 0.31 1.96 26.65
CA TRP A 115 -0.18 3.12 25.90
C TRP A 115 0.82 3.66 24.88
N ILE A 116 2.08 3.21 24.93
CA ILE A 116 3.11 3.62 23.97
C ILE A 116 2.92 2.79 22.71
N PRO A 117 2.72 3.44 21.53
CA PRO A 117 2.48 2.72 20.29
C PRO A 117 3.70 1.92 19.83
N LYS A 118 3.48 0.91 19.01
CA LYS A 118 4.50 0.41 18.10
C LYS A 118 4.96 1.53 17.19
N ILE A 119 6.27 1.67 16.97
CA ILE A 119 6.84 2.76 16.16
C ILE A 119 7.80 2.18 15.11
N SER A 120 7.61 2.57 13.87
CA SER A 120 8.56 2.29 12.79
C SER A 120 8.81 3.54 11.94
N MET A 121 9.92 3.54 11.22
CA MET A 121 10.23 4.53 10.21
C MET A 121 10.31 3.85 8.84
N MET A 122 9.76 4.48 7.83
CA MET A 122 9.84 4.05 6.44
C MET A 122 10.47 5.14 5.58
N ALA A 123 11.40 4.73 4.73
CA ALA A 123 12.05 5.59 3.75
C ALA A 123 12.04 4.91 2.38
N ASN A 124 11.42 5.56 1.41
CA ASN A 124 11.33 5.07 0.04
C ASN A 124 11.90 6.08 -0.94
N LEU A 125 12.37 5.59 -2.08
CA LEU A 125 12.80 6.38 -3.24
C LEU A 125 11.97 5.95 -4.45
N SER A 126 11.24 6.88 -5.03
CA SER A 126 10.51 6.72 -6.28
C SER A 126 11.45 7.05 -7.44
N ILE A 127 11.79 6.05 -8.26
CA ILE A 127 12.80 6.11 -9.31
C ILE A 127 12.11 6.05 -10.68
N PRO A 128 12.16 7.10 -11.51
CA PRO A 128 11.57 7.09 -12.85
C PRO A 128 12.14 5.96 -13.71
N MET A 129 11.28 5.04 -14.18
CA MET A 129 11.69 3.89 -14.99
C MET A 129 11.88 4.23 -16.47
N VAL A 130 11.08 5.17 -16.97
CA VAL A 130 11.11 5.58 -18.37
C VAL A 130 11.53 7.04 -18.44
N ARG A 131 12.56 7.31 -19.20
CA ARG A 131 13.07 8.66 -19.44
C ARG A 131 12.21 9.40 -20.48
N GLN A 132 10.90 9.51 -20.20
CA GLN A 132 9.98 10.23 -21.08
C GLN A 132 10.15 11.74 -21.00
N ASP A 133 10.58 12.24 -19.85
CA ASP A 133 10.88 13.65 -19.63
C ASP A 133 12.15 13.77 -18.77
N SER A 134 13.11 14.57 -19.25
CA SER A 134 14.36 14.84 -18.51
C SER A 134 14.14 15.66 -17.22
N THR A 135 12.94 16.14 -16.98
CA THR A 135 12.55 16.92 -15.79
C THR A 135 12.16 16.05 -14.60
N VAL A 136 11.72 14.81 -14.81
CA VAL A 136 11.33 13.91 -13.72
C VAL A 136 12.56 13.41 -12.97
N ARG A 137 12.56 13.57 -11.65
CA ARG A 137 13.66 13.19 -10.75
C ARG A 137 13.27 12.13 -9.77
N VAL A 138 14.28 11.53 -9.14
CA VAL A 138 14.08 10.66 -7.99
C VAL A 138 13.40 11.46 -6.87
N ALA A 139 12.34 10.89 -6.30
CA ALA A 139 11.53 11.52 -5.27
C ALA A 139 11.59 10.70 -3.97
N PRO A 140 12.10 11.25 -2.86
CA PRO A 140 12.09 10.59 -1.57
C PRO A 140 10.72 10.69 -0.89
N LEU A 141 10.46 9.71 -0.01
CA LEU A 141 9.33 9.64 0.88
C LEU A 141 9.82 9.16 2.25
N LEU A 142 9.43 9.84 3.31
CA LEU A 142 9.81 9.54 4.68
C LEU A 142 8.58 9.52 5.58
N TYR A 143 8.30 8.40 6.25
CA TYR A 143 7.17 8.24 7.15
C TYR A 143 7.60 7.76 8.53
N LEU A 144 6.91 8.25 9.55
CA LEU A 144 6.82 7.64 10.87
C LEU A 144 5.48 6.93 10.97
N LEU A 145 5.51 5.69 11.39
CA LEU A 145 4.39 4.77 11.43
C LEU A 145 4.15 4.39 12.89
N PHE A 146 2.90 4.49 13.31
CA PHE A 146 2.49 4.22 14.68
C PHE A 146 1.28 3.30 14.70
N GLN A 147 1.19 2.44 15.73
CA GLN A 147 0.00 1.64 15.99
C GLN A 147 -0.17 1.40 17.48
N ASN A 148 -1.40 1.61 17.97
CA ASN A 148 -1.84 1.20 19.28
C ASN A 148 -2.83 0.03 19.12
N ASP A 149 -2.53 -1.10 19.73
CA ASP A 149 -3.45 -2.21 19.88
C ASP A 149 -4.30 -1.95 21.12
N ILE A 150 -5.51 -1.42 20.94
CA ILE A 150 -6.40 -0.99 22.04
C ILE A 150 -7.05 -2.20 22.70
N THR A 151 -7.49 -3.16 21.88
CA THR A 151 -8.03 -4.46 22.30
C THR A 151 -7.57 -5.53 21.32
N GLU A 152 -7.87 -6.81 21.58
CA GLU A 152 -7.60 -7.90 20.63
C GLU A 152 -8.31 -7.75 19.29
N TRP A 153 -9.45 -7.04 19.29
CA TRP A 153 -10.29 -6.86 18.09
C TRP A 153 -10.21 -5.44 17.51
N PHE A 154 -9.54 -4.47 18.15
CA PHE A 154 -9.51 -3.08 17.71
C PHE A 154 -8.12 -2.46 17.86
N ASN A 155 -7.62 -1.88 16.78
CA ASN A 155 -6.35 -1.13 16.76
C ASN A 155 -6.51 0.22 16.07
N VAL A 156 -5.61 1.13 16.36
CA VAL A 156 -5.52 2.47 15.77
C VAL A 156 -4.12 2.64 15.19
N GLY A 157 -4.04 2.71 13.87
CA GLY A 157 -2.83 3.02 13.13
C GLY A 157 -2.82 4.50 12.71
N TYR A 158 -1.65 5.14 12.73
CA TYR A 158 -1.51 6.50 12.21
C TYR A 158 -0.11 6.73 11.66
N ASN A 159 -0.06 7.49 10.56
CA ASN A 159 1.18 7.82 9.89
C ASN A 159 1.33 9.33 9.76
N ILE A 160 2.56 9.80 9.88
CA ILE A 160 2.95 11.16 9.52
C ILE A 160 4.19 11.10 8.66
N GLY A 161 4.24 11.86 7.59
CA GLY A 161 5.38 11.83 6.71
C GLY A 161 5.50 13.03 5.79
N ALA A 162 6.58 13.00 5.04
CA ALA A 162 6.87 13.95 3.97
C ALA A 162 7.16 13.21 2.69
N GLU A 163 6.56 13.66 1.62
CA GLU A 163 6.71 13.16 0.26
C GLU A 163 7.22 14.26 -0.65
N TRP A 164 8.05 13.95 -1.61
CA TRP A 164 8.48 14.89 -2.64
C TRP A 164 7.94 14.44 -3.99
N SER A 165 7.42 15.40 -4.75
CA SER A 165 7.03 15.12 -6.13
C SER A 165 8.26 15.03 -7.04
N GLY A 166 8.37 13.95 -7.81
CA GLY A 166 9.41 13.80 -8.84
C GLY A 166 9.26 14.79 -10.00
N VAL A 167 8.07 15.36 -10.18
CA VAL A 167 7.75 16.29 -11.27
C VAL A 167 7.87 17.75 -10.84
N THR A 168 7.15 18.12 -9.78
CA THR A 168 7.13 19.52 -9.29
C THR A 168 8.24 19.85 -8.33
N HIS A 169 8.86 18.84 -7.71
CA HIS A 169 9.88 18.93 -6.66
C HIS A 169 9.38 19.64 -5.38
N VAL A 170 8.07 19.77 -5.24
CA VAL A 170 7.44 20.37 -4.06
C VAL A 170 7.20 19.29 -3.02
N PRO A 171 7.60 19.51 -1.75
CA PRO A 171 7.28 18.61 -0.67
C PRO A 171 5.81 18.73 -0.25
N SER A 172 5.23 17.60 0.12
CA SER A 172 3.90 17.49 0.71
C SER A 172 3.99 16.81 2.07
N THR A 173 3.12 17.19 3.00
CA THR A 173 2.97 16.47 4.26
C THR A 173 1.84 15.45 4.10
N PHE A 174 2.11 14.21 4.48
CA PHE A 174 1.13 13.13 4.50
C PHE A 174 0.70 12.82 5.94
N LEU A 175 -0.60 12.66 6.14
CA LEU A 175 -1.20 12.23 7.42
C LEU A 175 -2.23 11.14 7.12
N ALA A 176 -2.14 10.01 7.82
CA ALA A 176 -3.16 8.98 7.77
C ALA A 176 -3.58 8.55 9.17
N LEU A 177 -4.85 8.19 9.30
CA LEU A 177 -5.45 7.59 10.50
C LEU A 177 -6.31 6.40 10.07
N CYS A 178 -5.97 5.23 10.56
CA CYS A 178 -6.66 3.97 10.28
C CYS A 178 -7.24 3.37 11.55
N LEU A 179 -8.50 2.98 11.51
CA LEU A 179 -9.18 2.20 12.54
C LEU A 179 -9.32 0.78 12.02
N GLY A 180 -8.59 -0.15 12.60
CA GLY A 180 -8.58 -1.56 12.23
C GLY A 180 -9.41 -2.41 13.17
N PHE A 181 -10.17 -3.36 12.63
CA PHE A 181 -11.09 -4.24 13.34
C PHE A 181 -10.80 -5.70 12.97
N ASN A 182 -10.39 -6.51 13.92
CA ASN A 182 -10.31 -7.97 13.80
C ASN A 182 -11.69 -8.55 14.18
N VAL A 183 -12.54 -8.78 13.19
CA VAL A 183 -13.92 -9.27 13.41
C VAL A 183 -13.92 -10.71 13.89
N CYS A 184 -12.99 -11.52 13.36
CA CYS A 184 -12.65 -12.86 13.82
C CYS A 184 -11.24 -13.21 13.33
N ASP A 185 -10.72 -14.40 13.68
CA ASP A 185 -9.35 -14.83 13.36
C ASP A 185 -9.00 -14.74 11.86
N SER A 186 -9.97 -14.87 10.98
CA SER A 186 -9.75 -14.87 9.53
C SER A 186 -10.30 -13.64 8.82
N PHE A 187 -11.07 -12.78 9.50
CA PHE A 187 -11.74 -11.66 8.85
C PHE A 187 -11.49 -10.36 9.57
N GLY A 188 -10.92 -9.39 8.85
CA GLY A 188 -10.69 -8.04 9.30
C GLY A 188 -11.46 -7.01 8.48
N ALA A 189 -11.64 -5.83 9.06
CA ALA A 189 -12.19 -4.65 8.39
C ALA A 189 -11.41 -3.40 8.83
N PHE A 190 -11.43 -2.36 8.02
CA PHE A 190 -10.83 -1.09 8.40
C PHE A 190 -11.60 0.10 7.82
N ILE A 191 -11.41 1.23 8.44
CA ILE A 191 -11.80 2.56 7.94
C ILE A 191 -10.60 3.46 8.11
N GLU A 192 -10.24 4.19 7.07
CA GLU A 192 -9.06 5.03 7.04
C GLU A 192 -9.38 6.41 6.47
N SER A 193 -8.74 7.44 7.03
CA SER A 193 -8.64 8.77 6.41
C SER A 193 -7.18 9.09 6.14
N TYR A 194 -6.87 9.49 4.91
CA TYR A 194 -5.54 9.98 4.57
C TYR A 194 -5.61 11.31 3.84
N ASN A 195 -4.63 12.16 4.15
CA ASN A 195 -4.64 13.56 3.75
C ASN A 195 -3.24 13.98 3.31
N THR A 196 -3.18 14.71 2.20
CA THR A 196 -1.95 15.30 1.69
C THR A 196 -2.08 16.82 1.70
N PHE A 197 -1.06 17.49 2.24
CA PHE A 197 -0.97 18.95 2.35
C PHE A 197 0.22 19.42 1.53
N THR A 198 -0.04 20.07 0.40
CA THR A 198 0.98 20.58 -0.51
C THR A 198 0.97 22.11 -0.49
N ARG A 199 2.09 22.74 -0.14
CA ARG A 199 2.22 24.19 -0.15
C ARG A 199 2.66 24.68 -1.51
N ASN A 200 1.75 25.32 -2.24
CA ASN A 200 2.08 26.03 -3.47
C ASN A 200 2.74 27.37 -3.18
N GLY A 201 3.68 27.80 -4.01
CA GLY A 201 4.56 28.95 -3.77
C GLY A 201 3.86 30.31 -3.47
N MET A 202 2.54 30.40 -3.63
CA MET A 202 1.73 31.61 -3.40
C MET A 202 1.02 31.67 -2.04
N LYS A 203 1.50 30.97 -1.04
CA LYS A 203 0.92 30.90 0.32
C LYS A 203 -0.36 30.09 0.45
N GLU A 204 -0.86 29.47 -0.60
CA GLU A 204 -1.99 28.56 -0.55
C GLU A 204 -1.51 27.14 -0.26
N THR A 205 -2.28 26.43 0.56
CA THR A 205 -2.06 25.01 0.83
C THR A 205 -3.16 24.23 0.14
N ASP A 206 -2.77 23.41 -0.83
CA ASP A 206 -3.69 22.44 -1.41
C ASP A 206 -3.82 21.28 -0.42
N VAL A 207 -5.05 20.90 -0.15
CA VAL A 207 -5.38 19.80 0.75
C VAL A 207 -6.14 18.74 -0.05
N GLU A 208 -5.62 17.54 -0.09
CA GLU A 208 -6.35 16.38 -0.57
C GLU A 208 -6.80 15.56 0.63
N CYS A 209 -8.09 15.31 0.74
CA CYS A 209 -8.67 14.49 1.81
C CYS A 209 -9.40 13.30 1.21
N ASN A 210 -9.03 12.11 1.65
CA ASN A 210 -9.59 10.86 1.19
C ASN A 210 -10.01 9.96 2.35
N LEU A 211 -11.01 9.14 2.11
CA LEU A 211 -11.53 8.11 3.01
C LEU A 211 -11.52 6.77 2.30
N ASP A 212 -10.93 5.78 2.94
CA ASP A 212 -10.93 4.40 2.51
C ASP A 212 -11.65 3.51 3.53
N PHE A 213 -12.21 2.43 3.05
CA PHE A 213 -12.71 1.36 3.89
C PHE A 213 -12.57 0.03 3.13
N GLY A 214 -12.36 -1.01 3.86
CA GLY A 214 -12.21 -2.31 3.23
C GLY A 214 -12.25 -3.46 4.22
N VAL A 215 -12.09 -4.64 3.64
CA VAL A 215 -12.08 -5.90 4.36
C VAL A 215 -10.91 -6.75 3.94
N THR A 216 -10.46 -7.58 4.86
CA THR A 216 -9.40 -8.56 4.65
C THR A 216 -9.89 -9.95 5.03
N TYR A 217 -9.44 -10.97 4.31
CA TYR A 217 -9.77 -12.34 4.60
C TYR A 217 -8.54 -13.25 4.49
N LEU A 218 -8.19 -13.91 5.60
CA LEU A 218 -7.14 -14.92 5.64
C LEU A 218 -7.67 -16.25 5.12
N VAL A 219 -7.36 -16.56 3.87
CA VAL A 219 -7.66 -17.87 3.26
C VAL A 219 -6.77 -18.96 3.87
N HIS A 220 -5.55 -18.56 4.27
CA HIS A 220 -4.54 -19.39 4.92
C HIS A 220 -3.67 -18.45 5.78
N PRO A 221 -3.04 -18.90 6.88
CA PRO A 221 -2.16 -18.04 7.68
C PRO A 221 -1.09 -17.27 6.88
N LYS A 222 -0.71 -17.78 5.70
CA LYS A 222 0.25 -17.15 4.80
C LYS A 222 -0.38 -16.46 3.58
N VAL A 223 -1.70 -16.44 3.44
CA VAL A 223 -2.41 -15.86 2.27
C VAL A 223 -3.59 -15.03 2.73
N GLN A 224 -3.55 -13.73 2.43
CA GLN A 224 -4.64 -12.79 2.67
C GLN A 224 -5.20 -12.29 1.34
N LEU A 225 -6.52 -12.21 1.26
CA LEU A 225 -7.25 -11.48 0.23
C LEU A 225 -7.72 -10.15 0.81
N ASP A 226 -7.85 -9.15 -0.03
CA ASP A 226 -8.39 -7.84 0.35
C ASP A 226 -9.33 -7.27 -0.71
N LEU A 227 -10.28 -6.46 -0.25
CA LEU A 227 -11.19 -5.65 -1.06
C LEU A 227 -11.40 -4.31 -0.35
N TYR A 228 -11.28 -3.20 -1.09
CA TYR A 228 -11.46 -1.87 -0.53
C TYR A 228 -12.11 -0.91 -1.52
N GLY A 229 -12.69 0.15 -0.97
CA GLY A 229 -13.22 1.29 -1.71
C GLY A 229 -12.66 2.59 -1.17
N MET A 230 -12.52 3.59 -2.04
CA MET A 230 -11.98 4.90 -1.71
C MET A 230 -12.88 6.03 -2.20
N PHE A 231 -12.92 7.12 -1.41
CA PHE A 231 -13.69 8.33 -1.71
C PHE A 231 -12.86 9.58 -1.43
N ASN A 232 -13.01 10.57 -2.28
CA ASN A 232 -12.48 11.90 -2.00
C ASN A 232 -13.49 12.72 -1.20
N CYS A 233 -13.09 13.25 -0.03
CA CYS A 233 -13.96 14.02 0.85
C CYS A 233 -14.42 15.35 0.25
N GLN A 234 -13.64 15.92 -0.65
CA GLN A 234 -13.92 17.21 -1.29
C GLN A 234 -14.95 17.07 -2.42
N ASN A 235 -15.07 15.88 -2.99
CA ASN A 235 -16.07 15.60 -4.01
C ASN A 235 -16.79 14.27 -3.74
N PRO A 236 -17.63 14.21 -2.69
CA PRO A 236 -18.28 12.96 -2.26
C PRO A 236 -19.28 12.40 -3.26
N LYS A 237 -19.58 13.11 -4.35
CA LYS A 237 -20.43 12.61 -5.45
C LYS A 237 -19.65 11.76 -6.46
N SER A 238 -18.35 11.77 -6.40
CA SER A 238 -17.52 10.91 -7.22
C SER A 238 -17.06 9.71 -6.36
N PHE A 239 -17.53 8.52 -6.69
CA PHE A 239 -16.86 7.29 -6.25
C PHE A 239 -15.45 7.31 -6.85
N ASN A 240 -14.43 7.35 -6.00
CA ASN A 240 -13.09 7.53 -6.50
C ASN A 240 -12.44 6.24 -6.95
N GLY A 241 -12.71 5.13 -6.29
CA GLY A 241 -12.13 3.88 -6.71
C GLY A 241 -12.43 2.69 -5.83
N MET A 242 -12.02 1.54 -6.32
CA MET A 242 -12.01 0.28 -5.58
C MET A 242 -10.80 -0.54 -5.99
N GLY A 243 -10.37 -1.38 -5.10
CA GLY A 243 -9.29 -2.31 -5.36
C GLY A 243 -9.50 -3.65 -4.72
N LEU A 244 -8.84 -4.63 -5.25
CA LEU A 244 -8.76 -5.98 -4.69
C LEU A 244 -7.33 -6.49 -4.81
N GLY A 245 -6.93 -7.34 -3.89
CA GLY A 245 -5.59 -7.85 -3.91
C GLY A 245 -5.40 -9.15 -3.15
N VAL A 246 -4.17 -9.62 -3.24
CA VAL A 246 -3.69 -10.77 -2.51
C VAL A 246 -2.31 -10.47 -1.96
N ALA A 247 -2.10 -10.80 -0.70
CA ALA A 247 -0.80 -10.82 -0.08
C ALA A 247 -0.42 -12.28 0.24
N TRP A 248 0.83 -12.64 0.00
CA TRP A 248 1.32 -14.00 0.14
C TRP A 248 2.72 -14.03 0.76
N LEU A 249 2.83 -14.68 1.92
CA LEU A 249 4.10 -15.00 2.56
C LEU A 249 4.69 -16.24 1.88
N LEU A 250 5.78 -16.06 1.11
CA LEU A 250 6.33 -17.06 0.22
C LEU A 250 7.14 -18.15 0.94
N ASN A 251 7.79 -17.82 2.07
CA ASN A 251 8.65 -18.74 2.83
C ASN A 251 8.68 -18.41 4.33
#